data_084d3a8df656e408101c147d70cece59
#
_entry.id   084d3a8df656e408101c147d70cece59
#
_cell.length_a   1.000
_cell.length_b   1.000
_cell.length_c   1.000
_cell.angle_alpha   90.00
_cell.angle_beta   90.00
_cell.angle_gamma   90.00
#
_symmetry.space_group_name_H-M   'P 1'
#
loop_
_entity.id
_entity.type
_entity.pdbx_description
1 polymer ?
#
loop_
_entity_poly.entity_id
_entity_poly.type
_entity_poly.pdbx_seq_one_letter_code
_entity_poly.pdbx_strand_id
1 'polypeptide(L)'
;MSVPVEVVGVRIEMPSNQPIVLLKEVEGIRYLPIWVGAVEASAIAFAQQGLVPVRPLTHDLFTTVLRIVDAQVERVEITDLIDGVFYAELHLSGGRTISARPSDAIALALRAEAPITAADSLFSKAGIEIPDQSDDEVEKFREFLDQINPDDFAS
;
A
#
# COMPACT_ATOMS: atom_id res chain seq x y z
N MET A 1 0.06 4.30 -18.71
CA MET A 1 1.33 3.65 -18.35
C MET A 1 1.44 3.57 -16.84
N SER A 2 1.94 2.47 -16.34
CA SER A 2 2.10 2.25 -14.90
C SER A 2 3.58 2.24 -14.51
N VAL A 3 3.87 2.71 -13.30
CA VAL A 3 5.22 2.76 -12.79
C VAL A 3 5.33 1.87 -11.54
N PRO A 4 6.47 1.19 -11.35
CA PRO A 4 6.68 0.39 -10.15
C PRO A 4 6.73 1.26 -8.90
N VAL A 5 6.07 0.78 -7.84
CA VAL A 5 6.06 1.45 -6.55
C VAL A 5 6.36 0.46 -5.43
N GLU A 6 6.78 0.97 -4.30
CA GLU A 6 7.01 0.18 -3.09
C GLU A 6 6.25 0.79 -1.92
N VAL A 7 5.91 -0.04 -0.95
CA VAL A 7 5.23 0.42 0.26
C VAL A 7 6.28 0.99 1.22
N VAL A 8 6.20 2.29 1.46
CA VAL A 8 7.06 2.94 2.46
C VAL A 8 6.60 2.57 3.87
N GLY A 9 5.30 2.61 4.09
CA GLY A 9 4.71 2.23 5.36
C GLY A 9 3.32 2.78 5.54
N VAL A 10 2.75 2.49 6.71
CA VAL A 10 1.46 3.02 7.13
C VAL A 10 1.70 4.13 8.14
N ARG A 11 1.00 5.23 7.98
CA ARG A 11 1.11 6.41 8.86
C ARG A 11 -0.28 6.88 9.23
N ILE A 12 -0.36 7.69 10.29
CA ILE A 12 -1.61 8.32 10.69
C ILE A 12 -1.54 9.81 10.40
N GLU A 13 -2.50 10.29 9.63
CA GLU A 13 -2.61 11.71 9.34
C GLU A 13 -3.28 12.42 10.52
N MET A 14 -2.62 13.46 11.01
CA MET A 14 -3.17 14.28 12.08
C MET A 14 -3.69 15.60 11.50
N PRO A 15 -4.72 16.20 12.03
CA PRO A 15 -5.45 15.81 13.25
C PRO A 15 -6.61 14.84 13.03
N SER A 16 -6.86 14.41 11.78
CA SER A 16 -8.02 13.56 11.45
C SER A 16 -7.92 12.14 12.01
N ASN A 17 -6.72 11.71 12.40
CA ASN A 17 -6.44 10.37 12.89
C ASN A 17 -6.75 9.28 11.84
N GLN A 18 -6.57 9.62 10.57
CA GLN A 18 -6.83 8.72 9.44
C GLN A 18 -5.57 7.97 9.03
N PRO A 19 -5.61 6.64 8.92
CA PRO A 19 -4.47 5.90 8.41
C PRO A 19 -4.23 6.17 6.92
N ILE A 20 -2.96 6.26 6.56
CA ILE A 20 -2.52 6.41 5.17
C ILE A 20 -1.47 5.36 4.87
N VAL A 21 -1.59 4.72 3.71
CA VAL A 21 -0.49 3.95 3.14
C VAL A 21 0.28 4.87 2.22
N LEU A 22 1.58 4.92 2.41
CA LEU A 22 2.44 5.74 1.56
C LEU A 22 3.19 4.84 0.58
N LEU A 23 2.95 5.05 -0.70
CA LEU A 23 3.67 4.38 -1.78
C LEU A 23 4.69 5.34 -2.36
N LYS A 24 5.81 4.79 -2.81
CA LYS A 24 6.88 5.59 -3.45
C LYS A 24 7.28 4.96 -4.76
N GLU A 25 7.50 5.77 -5.80
CA GLU A 25 8.13 5.27 -7.03
C GLU A 25 9.45 4.59 -6.68
N VAL A 26 9.66 3.40 -7.23
CA VAL A 26 10.93 2.70 -7.04
C VAL A 26 12.09 3.51 -7.63
N GLU A 27 11.90 4.05 -8.83
CA GLU A 27 12.91 4.83 -9.53
C GLU A 27 12.47 6.28 -9.70
N GLY A 28 12.21 6.97 -8.59
CA GLY A 28 11.79 8.35 -8.67
C GLY A 28 11.64 8.98 -7.30
N ILE A 29 11.10 10.20 -7.29
CA ILE A 29 10.96 10.98 -6.07
C ILE A 29 9.49 11.20 -5.67
N ARG A 30 8.56 10.67 -6.47
CA ARG A 30 7.14 10.90 -6.20
C ARG A 30 6.60 9.86 -5.24
N TYR A 31 5.72 10.31 -4.36
CA TYR A 31 5.01 9.48 -3.39
C TYR A 31 3.52 9.57 -3.65
N LEU A 32 2.81 8.50 -3.35
CA LEU A 32 1.36 8.45 -3.50
C LEU A 32 0.75 8.05 -2.16
N PRO A 33 0.11 8.99 -1.44
CA PRO A 33 -0.60 8.67 -0.22
C PRO A 33 -2.00 8.15 -0.54
N ILE A 34 -2.39 7.06 0.11
CA ILE A 34 -3.71 6.45 -0.06
C ILE A 34 -4.34 6.29 1.31
N TRP A 35 -5.51 6.91 1.52
CA TRP A 35 -6.25 6.76 2.77
C TRP A 35 -6.88 5.38 2.83
N VAL A 36 -6.76 4.73 3.99
CA VAL A 36 -7.24 3.37 4.21
C VAL A 36 -7.96 3.28 5.56
N GLY A 37 -8.74 2.23 5.75
CA GLY A 37 -9.36 1.97 7.05
C GLY A 37 -8.37 1.42 8.07
N ALA A 38 -8.70 1.52 9.35
CA ALA A 38 -7.82 1.07 10.42
C ALA A 38 -7.53 -0.44 10.36
N VAL A 39 -8.54 -1.23 10.02
CA VAL A 39 -8.40 -2.68 9.90
C VAL A 39 -7.45 -3.04 8.76
N GLU A 40 -7.63 -2.39 7.62
CA GLU A 40 -6.80 -2.61 6.44
C GLU A 40 -5.38 -2.11 6.66
N ALA A 41 -5.23 -0.99 7.37
CA ALA A 41 -3.91 -0.46 7.74
C ALA A 41 -3.15 -1.48 8.58
N SER A 42 -3.81 -2.11 9.54
CA SER A 42 -3.21 -3.15 10.37
C SER A 42 -2.77 -4.35 9.54
N ALA A 43 -3.62 -4.78 8.59
CA ALA A 43 -3.28 -5.90 7.71
C ALA A 43 -2.03 -5.62 6.89
N ILE A 44 -1.89 -4.40 6.39
CA ILE A 44 -0.71 -3.97 5.64
C ILE A 44 0.52 -3.93 6.56
N ALA A 45 0.38 -3.32 7.74
CA ALA A 45 1.47 -3.19 8.69
C ALA A 45 2.00 -4.55 9.15
N PHE A 46 1.12 -5.50 9.45
CA PHE A 46 1.52 -6.86 9.81
C PHE A 46 2.33 -7.52 8.70
N ALA A 47 1.86 -7.42 7.47
CA ALA A 47 2.56 -8.01 6.33
C ALA A 47 3.93 -7.36 6.11
N GLN A 48 3.99 -6.04 6.22
CA GLN A 48 5.24 -5.30 6.03
C GLN A 48 6.28 -5.63 7.09
N GLN A 49 5.84 -5.88 8.32
CA GLN A 49 6.72 -6.23 9.42
C GLN A 49 7.05 -7.71 9.48
N GLY A 50 6.47 -8.52 8.61
CA GLY A 50 6.68 -9.95 8.60
C GLY A 50 6.10 -10.67 9.80
N LEU A 51 5.09 -10.08 10.44
CA LEU A 51 4.44 -10.68 11.61
C LEU A 51 3.46 -11.77 11.16
N VAL A 52 3.57 -12.93 11.82
CA VAL A 52 2.68 -14.06 11.56
C VAL A 52 1.71 -14.18 12.73
N PRO A 53 0.42 -13.92 12.53
CA PRO A 53 -0.55 -14.06 13.60
C PRO A 53 -0.75 -15.53 14.00
N VAL A 54 -1.22 -15.76 15.21
CA VAL A 54 -1.49 -17.11 15.72
C VAL A 54 -2.51 -17.84 14.84
N ARG A 55 -3.53 -17.12 14.42
CA ARG A 55 -4.51 -17.64 13.45
C ARG A 55 -4.56 -16.71 12.25
N PRO A 56 -4.81 -17.23 11.02
CA PRO A 56 -4.80 -16.39 9.81
C PRO A 56 -5.85 -15.29 9.89
N LEU A 57 -5.42 -14.07 9.54
CA LEU A 57 -6.34 -12.96 9.34
C LEU A 57 -6.99 -13.09 7.96
N THR A 58 -7.92 -12.20 7.65
CA THR A 58 -8.68 -12.29 6.39
C THR A 58 -7.79 -12.36 5.15
N HIS A 59 -6.77 -11.51 5.08
CA HIS A 59 -5.88 -11.49 3.91
C HIS A 59 -4.98 -12.72 3.87
N ASP A 60 -4.56 -13.24 5.03
CA ASP A 60 -3.81 -14.50 5.10
C ASP A 60 -4.67 -15.67 4.61
N LEU A 61 -5.93 -15.68 5.03
CA LEU A 61 -6.90 -16.72 4.60
C LEU A 61 -7.11 -16.62 3.09
N PHE A 62 -7.25 -15.41 2.56
CA PHE A 62 -7.43 -15.19 1.12
C PHE A 62 -6.25 -15.79 0.34
N THR A 63 -5.03 -15.52 0.80
CA THR A 63 -3.83 -16.07 0.18
C THR A 63 -3.82 -17.59 0.21
N THR A 64 -4.26 -18.18 1.33
CA THR A 64 -4.36 -19.64 1.45
C THR A 64 -5.38 -20.20 0.48
N VAL A 65 -6.54 -19.57 0.33
CA VAL A 65 -7.58 -20.01 -0.61
C VAL A 65 -7.04 -19.99 -2.04
N LEU A 66 -6.37 -18.92 -2.43
CA LEU A 66 -5.76 -18.82 -3.77
C LEU A 66 -4.78 -19.96 -4.02
N ARG A 67 -3.93 -20.27 -3.04
CA ARG A 67 -2.95 -21.36 -3.17
C ARG A 67 -3.63 -22.70 -3.34
N ILE A 68 -4.72 -22.96 -2.60
CA ILE A 68 -5.44 -24.23 -2.69
C ILE A 68 -6.08 -24.42 -4.05
N VAL A 69 -6.53 -23.35 -4.69
CA VAL A 69 -7.13 -23.42 -6.03
C VAL A 69 -6.11 -23.17 -7.14
N ASP A 70 -4.82 -23.28 -6.82
CA ASP A 70 -3.71 -23.12 -7.77
C ASP A 70 -3.70 -21.77 -8.47
N ALA A 71 -4.04 -20.71 -7.75
CA ALA A 71 -3.96 -19.35 -8.25
C ALA A 71 -2.92 -18.56 -7.47
N GLN A 72 -2.31 -17.57 -8.13
CA GLN A 72 -1.33 -16.69 -7.51
C GLN A 72 -1.61 -15.26 -7.90
N VAL A 73 -1.32 -14.34 -6.98
CA VAL A 73 -1.30 -12.92 -7.30
C VAL A 73 0.03 -12.65 -7.99
N GLU A 74 -0.01 -12.35 -9.27
CA GLU A 74 1.20 -12.09 -10.05
C GLU A 74 1.68 -10.65 -9.92
N ARG A 75 0.74 -9.71 -9.85
CA ARG A 75 1.01 -8.29 -9.60
C ARG A 75 -0.26 -7.58 -9.19
N VAL A 76 -0.08 -6.39 -8.66
CA VAL A 76 -1.17 -5.51 -8.25
C VAL A 76 -0.95 -4.16 -8.92
N GLU A 77 -2.01 -3.57 -9.42
CA GLU A 77 -1.94 -2.25 -10.04
C GLU A 77 -2.96 -1.31 -9.42
N ILE A 78 -2.51 -0.13 -9.01
CA ILE A 78 -3.39 0.96 -8.62
C ILE A 78 -3.73 1.70 -9.90
N THR A 79 -5.00 1.66 -10.32
CA THR A 79 -5.37 2.02 -11.69
C THR A 79 -5.94 3.42 -11.84
N ASP A 80 -6.80 3.84 -10.91
CA ASP A 80 -7.58 5.05 -11.07
C ASP A 80 -7.85 5.74 -9.74
N LEU A 81 -8.14 7.03 -9.85
CA LEU A 81 -8.70 7.84 -8.78
C LEU A 81 -9.89 8.59 -9.37
N ILE A 82 -11.09 8.23 -8.96
CA ILE A 82 -12.34 8.78 -9.50
C ILE A 82 -13.21 9.23 -8.32
N ASP A 83 -13.56 10.51 -8.32
CA ASP A 83 -14.38 11.11 -7.25
C ASP A 83 -13.84 10.82 -5.85
N GLY A 84 -12.51 10.91 -5.69
CA GLY A 84 -11.85 10.70 -4.41
C GLY A 84 -11.68 9.24 -4.02
N VAL A 85 -12.06 8.31 -4.88
CA VAL A 85 -11.96 6.87 -4.63
C VAL A 85 -10.87 6.25 -5.50
N PHE A 86 -9.92 5.59 -4.86
CA PHE A 86 -8.89 4.85 -5.58
C PHE A 86 -9.38 3.47 -5.98
N TYR A 87 -8.98 3.04 -7.18
CA TYR A 87 -9.30 1.73 -7.73
C TYR A 87 -8.01 0.94 -7.94
N ALA A 88 -8.10 -0.37 -7.77
CA ALA A 88 -6.96 -1.26 -8.00
C ALA A 88 -7.41 -2.54 -8.67
N GLU A 89 -6.46 -3.25 -9.24
CA GLU A 89 -6.68 -4.56 -9.84
C GLU A 89 -5.66 -5.56 -9.33
N LEU A 90 -6.14 -6.75 -9.01
CA LEU A 90 -5.31 -7.91 -8.80
C LEU A 90 -5.15 -8.63 -10.13
N HIS A 91 -3.92 -8.87 -10.53
CA HIS A 91 -3.64 -9.68 -11.72
C HIS A 91 -3.24 -11.07 -11.24
N LEU A 92 -4.11 -12.03 -11.49
CA LEU A 92 -3.90 -13.41 -11.06
C LEU A 92 -3.30 -14.23 -12.18
N SER A 93 -2.71 -15.37 -11.80
CA SER A 93 -2.24 -16.36 -12.76
C SER A 93 -3.37 -16.77 -13.71
N GLY A 94 -3.01 -17.11 -14.95
CA GLY A 94 -4.00 -17.48 -15.97
C GLY A 94 -4.69 -16.29 -16.61
N GLY A 95 -4.13 -15.08 -16.48
CA GLY A 95 -4.66 -13.88 -17.15
C GLY A 95 -5.95 -13.31 -16.56
N ARG A 96 -6.30 -13.72 -15.35
CA ARG A 96 -7.52 -13.24 -14.69
C ARG A 96 -7.22 -11.96 -13.90
N THR A 97 -8.17 -11.03 -13.92
CA THR A 97 -8.07 -9.78 -13.16
C THR A 97 -9.29 -9.61 -12.28
N ILE A 98 -9.08 -9.02 -11.11
CA ILE A 98 -10.15 -8.76 -10.15
C ILE A 98 -10.01 -7.31 -9.69
N SER A 99 -11.11 -6.55 -9.74
CA SER A 99 -11.14 -5.20 -9.17
C SER A 99 -11.12 -5.31 -7.65
N ALA A 100 -10.35 -4.46 -7.01
CA ALA A 100 -10.17 -4.48 -5.56
C ALA A 100 -9.95 -3.08 -5.03
N ARG A 101 -10.17 -2.91 -3.71
CA ARG A 101 -9.73 -1.67 -3.06
C ARG A 101 -8.19 -1.69 -2.99
N PRO A 102 -7.54 -0.53 -3.13
CA PRO A 102 -6.08 -0.48 -3.01
C PRO A 102 -5.54 -1.08 -1.72
N SER A 103 -6.23 -0.86 -0.59
CA SER A 103 -5.81 -1.41 0.71
C SER A 103 -5.74 -2.93 0.70
N ASP A 104 -6.76 -3.58 0.16
CA ASP A 104 -6.80 -5.05 0.06
C ASP A 104 -5.75 -5.55 -0.93
N ALA A 105 -5.64 -4.87 -2.07
CA ALA A 105 -4.66 -5.24 -3.10
C ALA A 105 -3.23 -5.16 -2.57
N ILE A 106 -2.90 -4.10 -1.85
CA ILE A 106 -1.58 -3.92 -1.26
C ILE A 106 -1.31 -4.98 -0.19
N ALA A 107 -2.30 -5.24 0.68
CA ALA A 107 -2.16 -6.25 1.73
C ALA A 107 -1.89 -7.64 1.14
N LEU A 108 -2.55 -7.97 0.02
CA LEU A 108 -2.33 -9.24 -0.67
C LEU A 108 -0.99 -9.27 -1.41
N ALA A 109 -0.61 -8.17 -2.05
CA ALA A 109 0.67 -8.08 -2.75
C ALA A 109 1.85 -8.32 -1.80
N LEU A 110 1.79 -7.72 -0.61
CA LEU A 110 2.85 -7.90 0.39
C LEU A 110 2.96 -9.36 0.84
N ARG A 111 1.85 -10.05 1.02
CA ARG A 111 1.85 -11.46 1.41
C ARG A 111 2.32 -12.38 0.29
N ALA A 112 1.98 -12.05 -0.94
CA ALA A 112 2.36 -12.82 -2.11
C ALA A 112 3.76 -12.46 -2.63
N GLU A 113 4.38 -11.45 -2.06
CA GLU A 113 5.64 -10.88 -2.57
C GLU A 113 5.52 -10.49 -4.03
N ALA A 114 4.36 -9.96 -4.41
CA ALA A 114 4.06 -9.56 -5.78
C ALA A 114 4.40 -8.09 -5.99
N PRO A 115 4.84 -7.71 -7.18
CA PRO A 115 5.12 -6.31 -7.47
C PRO A 115 3.85 -5.48 -7.49
N ILE A 116 4.00 -4.21 -7.11
CA ILE A 116 2.93 -3.23 -7.11
C ILE A 116 3.29 -2.14 -8.12
N THR A 117 2.36 -1.80 -8.97
CA THR A 117 2.49 -0.68 -9.89
C THR A 117 1.36 0.31 -9.67
N ALA A 118 1.57 1.56 -10.08
CA ALA A 118 0.54 2.58 -10.03
C ALA A 118 0.53 3.33 -11.36
N ALA A 119 -0.65 3.66 -11.85
CA ALA A 119 -0.76 4.44 -13.07
C ALA A 119 -0.06 5.78 -12.90
N ASP A 120 0.74 6.15 -13.88
CA ASP A 120 1.53 7.39 -13.82
C ASP A 120 0.64 8.62 -13.59
N SER A 121 -0.55 8.62 -14.18
CA SER A 121 -1.49 9.72 -14.02
C SER A 121 -1.94 9.97 -12.58
N LEU A 122 -1.87 8.97 -11.72
CA LEU A 122 -2.25 9.12 -10.31
C LEU A 122 -1.32 10.07 -9.57
N PHE A 123 -0.05 10.07 -9.92
CA PHE A 123 0.93 10.97 -9.31
C PHE A 123 0.65 12.42 -9.67
N SER A 124 0.13 12.67 -10.87
CA SER A 124 -0.28 14.01 -11.28
C SER A 124 -1.51 14.49 -10.52
N LYS A 125 -2.41 13.56 -10.17
CA LYS A 125 -3.65 13.89 -9.46
C LYS A 125 -3.50 13.99 -7.96
N ALA A 126 -2.70 13.12 -7.36
CA ALA A 126 -2.64 12.98 -5.91
C ALA A 126 -1.23 12.73 -5.36
N GLY A 127 -0.23 12.76 -6.22
CA GLY A 127 1.15 12.51 -5.81
C GLY A 127 1.76 13.70 -5.08
N ILE A 128 2.74 13.41 -4.25
CA ILE A 128 3.58 14.43 -3.63
C ILE A 128 5.04 14.13 -3.99
N GLU A 129 5.80 15.20 -4.23
CA GLU A 129 7.20 15.07 -4.52
C GLU A 129 8.01 15.47 -3.29
N ILE A 130 8.98 14.63 -2.96
CA ILE A 130 9.94 14.97 -1.93
C ILE A 130 11.27 15.13 -2.63
N PRO A 131 11.83 16.35 -2.65
CA PRO A 131 13.09 16.59 -3.34
C PRO A 131 14.21 15.75 -2.72
N ASP A 132 14.96 15.08 -3.58
CA ASP A 132 16.07 14.20 -3.19
C ASP A 132 17.32 15.03 -2.96
N GLN A 133 17.23 16.10 -2.15
CA GLN A 133 18.30 17.02 -2.26
C GLN A 133 18.87 17.67 -1.03
N SER A 134 18.28 17.55 0.09
CA SER A 134 18.95 17.99 1.29
C SER A 134 18.72 16.99 2.38
N ASP A 135 19.80 16.66 3.07
CA ASP A 135 19.72 15.83 4.25
C ASP A 135 18.72 16.40 5.25
N ASP A 136 18.58 17.74 5.27
CA ASP A 136 17.64 18.43 6.13
C ASP A 136 16.18 18.12 5.79
N GLU A 137 15.85 18.04 4.51
CA GLU A 137 14.48 17.72 4.08
C GLU A 137 14.14 16.27 4.33
N VAL A 138 15.08 15.37 4.07
CA VAL A 138 14.92 13.95 4.37
C VAL A 138 14.77 13.77 5.87
N GLU A 139 15.56 14.49 6.67
CA GLU A 139 15.51 14.44 8.11
C GLU A 139 14.19 14.98 8.65
N LYS A 140 13.70 16.10 8.10
CA LYS A 140 12.39 16.65 8.46
C LYS A 140 11.27 15.68 8.13
N PHE A 141 11.35 15.02 7.00
CA PHE A 141 10.36 14.03 6.61
C PHE A 141 10.40 12.82 7.55
N ARG A 142 11.61 12.38 7.92
CA ARG A 142 11.77 11.32 8.91
C ARG A 142 11.22 11.73 10.26
N GLU A 143 11.49 12.95 10.70
CA GLU A 143 10.94 13.48 11.95
C GLU A 143 9.42 13.51 11.91
N PHE A 144 8.85 13.92 10.78
CA PHE A 144 7.41 13.90 10.58
C PHE A 144 6.85 12.48 10.73
N LEU A 145 7.51 11.48 10.13
CA LEU A 145 7.11 10.10 10.22
C LEU A 145 7.31 9.54 11.63
N ASP A 146 8.39 9.95 12.31
CA ASP A 146 8.72 9.47 13.66
C ASP A 146 7.77 10.02 14.74
N GLN A 147 7.08 11.12 14.45
CA GLN A 147 6.05 11.67 15.34
C GLN A 147 4.79 10.82 15.36
N ILE A 148 4.68 9.88 14.44
CA ILE A 148 3.54 9.00 14.34
C ILE A 148 3.85 7.72 15.13
N ASN A 149 3.06 7.48 16.18
CA ASN A 149 3.28 6.36 17.06
C ASN A 149 2.53 5.12 16.56
N PRO A 150 3.22 3.97 16.37
CA PRO A 150 2.55 2.74 15.97
C PRO A 150 1.42 2.30 16.90
N ASP A 151 1.48 2.70 18.17
CA ASP A 151 0.42 2.41 19.14
C ASP A 151 -0.91 3.08 18.77
N ASP A 152 -0.90 4.11 17.93
CA ASP A 152 -2.10 4.78 17.46
C ASP A 152 -2.95 3.86 16.58
N PHE A 153 -2.40 2.75 16.10
CA PHE A 153 -3.11 1.74 15.34
C PHE A 153 -3.76 0.68 16.21
N ALA A 154 -3.36 0.62 17.48
CA ALA A 154 -3.85 -0.40 18.41
C ALA A 154 -5.08 0.12 19.15
N SER A 155 -6.26 -0.10 18.60
CA SER A 155 -7.50 0.28 19.30
C SER A 155 -8.58 -0.75 19.11
#